data_eb7b009eb50d5d9610cf6819f51ef039
#
_entry.id   eb7b009eb50d5d9610cf6819f51ef039
#
_cell.length_a   1.000
_cell.length_b   1.000
_cell.length_c   1.000
_cell.angle_alpha   90.00
_cell.angle_beta   90.00
_cell.angle_gamma   90.00
#
_symmetry.space_group_name_H-M   'P 1'
#
loop_
_entity.id
_entity.type
_entity.pdbx_description
1 polymer ?
#
loop_
_entity_poly.entity_id
_entity_poly.type
_entity_poly.pdbx_seq_one_letter_code
_entity_poly.pdbx_strand_id
1 'polypeptide(L)'
;MFESLNDSVDVLTIFTDGKFEPLRFRWKGKVVRVRKVTGSWSRREGQTLLRYFAVEGERADTYELCYDPRGPRWILSRAWTGPA
;
A
#
# COMPACT_ATOMS: atom_id res chain seq x y z
N MET A 1 -13.13 5.67 9.63
CA MET A 1 -12.63 7.01 9.31
C MET A 1 -11.68 6.95 8.14
N PHE A 2 -11.84 7.83 7.21
CA PHE A 2 -11.01 7.87 6.02
C PHE A 2 -9.99 9.00 6.13
N GLU A 3 -8.73 8.67 5.89
CA GLU A 3 -7.65 9.65 5.95
C GLU A 3 -6.86 9.65 4.65
N SER A 4 -6.57 10.83 4.14
CA SER A 4 -5.59 11.01 3.08
C SER A 4 -4.25 11.26 3.73
N LEU A 5 -3.28 10.46 3.36
CA LEU A 5 -1.97 10.46 3.98
C LEU A 5 -0.89 10.59 2.90
N ASN A 6 0.32 10.69 3.34
CA ASN A 6 1.47 10.65 2.43
C ASN A 6 2.67 10.19 3.23
N ASP A 7 2.45 9.13 4.00
CA ASP A 7 3.45 8.62 4.93
C ASP A 7 4.34 7.60 4.26
N SER A 8 5.64 7.76 4.43
CA SER A 8 6.60 6.76 4.00
C SER A 8 6.49 5.55 4.92
N VAL A 9 6.40 4.35 4.35
CA VAL A 9 6.26 3.11 5.10
C VAL A 9 7.24 2.07 4.60
N ASP A 10 7.57 1.12 5.46
CA ASP A 10 8.37 -0.04 5.08
C ASP A 10 7.41 -1.17 4.71
N VAL A 11 7.62 -1.77 3.56
CA VAL A 11 6.73 -2.81 3.05
C VAL A 11 7.52 -4.06 2.72
N LEU A 12 7.08 -5.19 3.24
CA LEU A 12 7.57 -6.47 2.80
C LEU A 12 6.78 -6.86 1.57
N THR A 13 7.48 -7.08 0.49
CA THR A 13 6.88 -7.26 -0.83
C THR A 13 7.23 -8.64 -1.34
N ILE A 14 6.29 -9.29 -1.99
CA ILE A 14 6.55 -10.55 -2.67
C ILE A 14 6.61 -10.30 -4.17
N PHE A 15 7.55 -10.97 -4.81
CA PHE A 15 7.76 -10.89 -6.24
C PHE A 15 7.84 -12.32 -6.75
N THR A 16 6.72 -12.85 -7.23
CA THR A 16 6.65 -14.24 -7.66
C THR A 16 5.70 -14.38 -8.84
N ASP A 17 6.04 -15.24 -9.78
CA ASP A 17 5.23 -15.53 -10.98
C ASP A 17 4.79 -14.25 -11.71
N GLY A 18 5.69 -13.29 -11.79
CA GLY A 18 5.38 -12.02 -12.43
C GLY A 18 4.48 -11.11 -11.63
N LYS A 19 4.12 -11.50 -10.41
CA LYS A 19 3.32 -10.68 -9.52
C LYS A 19 4.20 -9.93 -8.55
N PHE A 20 3.81 -8.69 -8.29
CA PHE A 20 4.50 -7.81 -7.38
C PHE A 20 3.42 -7.28 -6.43
N GLU A 21 3.45 -7.73 -5.18
CA GLU A 21 2.38 -7.39 -4.24
C GLU A 21 2.94 -7.16 -2.84
N PRO A 22 2.32 -6.23 -2.08
CA PRO A 22 2.69 -6.05 -0.68
C PRO A 22 2.11 -7.17 0.18
N LEU A 23 2.93 -7.68 1.11
CA LEU A 23 2.49 -8.69 2.07
C LEU A 23 2.14 -8.09 3.43
N ARG A 24 2.93 -7.13 3.87
CA ARG A 24 2.69 -6.44 5.13
C ARG A 24 3.51 -5.17 5.14
N PHE A 25 3.10 -4.22 5.96
CA PHE A 25 3.82 -2.97 6.07
C PHE A 25 3.83 -2.49 7.52
N ARG A 26 4.77 -1.63 7.82
CA ARG A 26 4.87 -1.02 9.14
C ARG A 26 4.43 0.43 9.04
N TRP A 27 3.47 0.79 9.87
CA TRP A 27 2.94 2.14 9.92
C TRP A 27 2.70 2.53 11.36
N LYS A 28 3.28 3.67 11.76
CA LYS A 28 3.15 4.18 13.14
C LYS A 28 3.55 3.15 14.18
N GLY A 29 4.64 2.43 13.90
CA GLY A 29 5.15 1.42 14.81
C GLY A 29 4.37 0.13 14.86
N LYS A 30 3.34 -0.02 14.04
CA LYS A 30 2.52 -1.23 13.99
C LYS A 30 2.71 -1.94 12.68
N VAL A 31 2.71 -3.27 12.73
CA VAL A 31 2.76 -4.08 11.52
C VAL A 31 1.33 -4.39 11.10
N VAL A 32 1.03 -4.06 9.85
CA VAL A 32 -0.27 -4.36 9.25
C VAL A 32 -0.05 -5.46 8.23
N ARG A 33 -0.71 -6.58 8.43
CA ARG A 33 -0.66 -7.69 7.47
C ARG A 33 -1.71 -7.48 6.40
N VAL A 34 -1.32 -7.66 5.16
CA VAL A 34 -2.24 -7.57 4.04
C VAL A 34 -2.97 -8.89 3.92
N ARG A 35 -4.25 -8.89 4.25
CA ARG A 35 -5.07 -10.08 4.12
C ARG A 35 -5.43 -10.33 2.66
N LYS A 36 -5.66 -9.25 1.91
CA LYS A 36 -6.12 -9.36 0.54
C LYS A 36 -5.78 -8.08 -0.23
N VAL A 37 -5.32 -8.23 -1.46
CA VAL A 37 -5.19 -7.12 -2.39
C VAL A 37 -6.50 -7.04 -3.16
N THR A 38 -7.24 -5.95 -2.97
CA THR A 38 -8.57 -5.80 -3.57
C THR A 38 -8.54 -5.07 -4.90
N GLY A 39 -7.45 -4.39 -5.20
CA GLY A 39 -7.31 -3.72 -6.48
C GLY A 39 -5.89 -3.24 -6.68
N SER A 40 -5.53 -3.06 -7.94
CA SER A 40 -4.24 -2.48 -8.27
C SER A 40 -4.38 -1.70 -9.56
N TRP A 41 -3.62 -0.62 -9.65
CA TRP A 41 -3.61 0.22 -10.84
C TRP A 41 -2.29 0.96 -10.92
N SER A 42 -2.08 1.63 -12.04
CA SER A 42 -0.88 2.43 -12.25
C SER A 42 -1.27 3.86 -12.60
N ARG A 43 -0.40 4.77 -12.30
CA ARG A 43 -0.60 6.16 -12.63
C ARG A 43 0.73 6.75 -13.06
N ARG A 44 0.71 7.51 -14.14
CA ARG A 44 1.92 8.14 -14.64
C ARG A 44 2.10 9.50 -14.00
N GLU A 45 3.31 9.75 -13.52
CA GLU A 45 3.71 11.05 -13.01
C GLU A 45 4.98 11.44 -13.75
N GLY A 46 4.84 12.33 -14.70
CA GLY A 46 5.93 12.61 -15.63
C GLY A 46 6.26 11.36 -16.43
N GLN A 47 7.49 10.89 -16.36
CA GLN A 47 7.90 9.65 -17.01
C GLN A 47 7.93 8.47 -16.04
N THR A 48 7.54 8.69 -14.80
CA THR A 48 7.54 7.65 -13.78
C THR A 48 6.17 6.98 -13.71
N LEU A 49 6.18 5.66 -13.64
CA LEU A 49 4.97 4.90 -13.46
C LEU A 49 4.86 4.51 -12.00
N LEU A 50 3.89 5.10 -11.30
CA LEU A 50 3.59 4.76 -9.91
C LEU A 50 2.64 3.58 -9.89
N ARG A 51 2.83 2.66 -8.96
CA ARG A 51 1.96 1.49 -8.83
C ARG A 51 1.19 1.58 -7.53
N TYR A 52 -0.12 1.40 -7.62
CA TYR A 52 -1.00 1.51 -6.47
C TYR A 52 -1.64 0.18 -6.15
N PHE A 53 -1.84 -0.08 -4.87
CA PHE A 53 -2.48 -1.29 -4.38
C PHE A 53 -3.49 -0.90 -3.32
N ALA A 54 -4.73 -1.32 -3.52
CA ALA A 54 -5.74 -1.24 -2.47
C ALA A 54 -5.72 -2.57 -1.74
N VAL A 55 -5.58 -2.53 -0.42
CA VAL A 55 -5.42 -3.74 0.38
C VAL A 55 -6.34 -3.71 1.58
N GLU A 56 -6.71 -4.90 2.05
CA GLU A 56 -7.44 -5.08 3.30
C GLU A 56 -6.51 -5.62 4.36
N GLY A 57 -6.58 -5.05 5.55
CA GLY A 57 -5.93 -5.58 6.72
C GLY A 57 -6.79 -6.63 7.40
N GLU A 58 -6.34 -7.11 8.56
CA GLU A 58 -7.00 -8.20 9.26
C GLU A 58 -8.26 -7.77 10.04
N ARG A 59 -8.46 -6.47 10.23
CA ARG A 59 -9.55 -5.94 11.05
C ARG A 59 -10.55 -5.14 10.24
N ALA A 60 -10.80 -5.54 9.02
CA ALA A 60 -11.72 -4.85 8.11
C ALA A 60 -11.28 -3.42 7.81
N ASP A 61 -10.03 -3.11 8.05
CA ASP A 61 -9.41 -1.84 7.68
C ASP A 61 -8.90 -1.95 6.24
N THR A 62 -8.86 -0.83 5.55
CA THR A 62 -8.38 -0.78 4.17
C THR A 62 -7.33 0.30 4.02
N TYR A 63 -6.41 0.06 3.10
CA TYR A 63 -5.29 0.97 2.87
C TYR A 63 -5.00 1.06 1.38
N GLU A 64 -4.43 2.19 0.99
CA GLU A 64 -3.94 2.36 -0.37
C GLU A 64 -2.44 2.61 -0.27
N LEU A 65 -1.67 1.70 -0.87
CA LEU A 65 -0.22 1.77 -0.90
C LEU A 65 0.24 2.16 -2.29
N CYS A 66 1.25 3.01 -2.36
CA CYS A 66 1.83 3.46 -3.61
C CYS A 66 3.30 3.09 -3.64
N TYR A 67 3.72 2.40 -4.69
CA TYR A 67 5.13 2.12 -4.92
C TYR A 67 5.70 3.13 -5.91
N ASP A 68 6.70 3.87 -5.46
CA ASP A 68 7.41 4.85 -6.28
C ASP A 68 8.79 4.29 -6.59
N PRO A 69 9.08 3.91 -7.84
CA PRO A 69 10.36 3.30 -8.18
C PRO A 69 11.54 4.26 -8.17
N ARG A 70 11.30 5.55 -8.06
CA ARG A 70 12.38 6.53 -8.15
C ARG A 70 13.32 6.51 -6.95
N GLY A 71 12.84 6.11 -5.78
CA GLY A 71 13.61 6.09 -4.56
C GLY A 71 14.38 4.83 -4.29
N PRO A 72 13.96 3.57 -4.53
CA PRO A 72 12.54 3.20 -4.52
C PRO A 72 11.95 3.33 -3.12
N ARG A 73 10.65 3.55 -3.05
CA ARG A 73 9.99 3.72 -1.76
C ARG A 73 8.51 3.38 -1.83
N TRP A 74 7.96 3.06 -0.68
CA TRP A 74 6.53 2.85 -0.52
C TRP A 74 5.92 4.00 0.26
N ILE A 75 4.72 4.38 -0.12
CA ILE A 75 3.99 5.46 0.51
C ILE A 75 2.60 4.95 0.84
N LEU A 76 2.16 5.18 2.07
CA LEU A 76 0.78 4.92 2.45
C LEU A 76 0.00 6.19 2.11
N SER A 77 -0.82 6.12 1.06
CA SER A 77 -1.51 7.31 0.59
C SER A 77 -2.88 7.49 1.21
N ARG A 78 -3.54 6.41 1.59
CA ARG A 78 -4.86 6.48 2.21
C ARG A 78 -5.03 5.35 3.22
N ALA A 79 -5.82 5.62 4.25
CA ALA A 79 -6.18 4.60 5.22
C ALA A 79 -7.63 4.78 5.62
N TRP A 80 -8.33 3.66 5.71
CA TRP A 80 -9.67 3.60 6.27
C TRP A 80 -9.61 2.65 7.46
N THR A 81 -9.68 3.19 8.65
CA THR A 81 -9.52 2.42 9.88
C THR A 81 -10.69 2.64 10.84
N GLY A 82 -11.79 3.08 10.34
CA GLY A 82 -12.92 3.35 11.19
C GLY A 82 -13.59 2.10 11.69
N PRO A 83 -14.52 2.26 12.63
CA PRO A 83 -15.35 1.14 13.01
C PRO A 83 -16.14 0.72 11.79
N ALA A 84 -16.27 -0.53 11.67
CA ALA A 84 -17.08 -1.07 10.58
C ALA A 84 -18.52 -0.66 10.83
#